data_246b0a8bf396612a2a64c4d41bb9647d
#
_entry.id   246b0a8bf396612a2a64c4d41bb9647d
#
_cell.length_a   1.000
_cell.length_b   1.000
_cell.length_c   1.000
_cell.angle_alpha   90.00
_cell.angle_beta   90.00
_cell.angle_gamma   90.00
#
_symmetry.space_group_name_H-M   'P 1'
#
loop_
_entity.id
_entity.type
_entity.pdbx_description
1 polymer ?
#
loop_
_entity_poly.entity_id
_entity_poly.type
_entity_poly.pdbx_seq_one_letter_code
_entity_poly.pdbx_strand_id
1 'polypeptide(L)'
;MYPYVKYADGTEVVFSHIMKNENDEEIIHVHFERPTDNGFDSVRFELPSCKILYKDGHYTNEEIDLFKSVVERGLPSFYRWARQGGIKIA
;
A
#
# COMPACT_ATOMS: atom_id res chain seq x y z
N MET A 1 -0.05 10.71 2.52
CA MET A 1 0.06 9.60 1.55
C MET A 1 -0.79 9.90 0.32
N TYR A 2 -0.46 9.30 -0.81
CA TYR A 2 -1.17 9.51 -2.06
C TYR A 2 -2.24 8.43 -2.25
N PRO A 3 -3.46 8.78 -2.70
CA PRO A 3 -4.49 7.78 -2.97
C PRO A 3 -4.18 6.98 -4.23
N TYR A 4 -4.49 5.69 -4.19
CA TYR A 4 -4.40 4.81 -5.36
C TYR A 4 -5.78 4.36 -5.81
N VAL A 5 -6.49 3.58 -4.98
CA VAL A 5 -7.79 3.03 -5.35
C VAL A 5 -8.62 2.78 -4.09
N LYS A 6 -9.95 2.76 -4.26
CA LYS A 6 -10.88 2.33 -3.23
C LYS A 6 -11.70 1.16 -3.80
N TYR A 7 -11.67 0.03 -3.09
CA TYR A 7 -12.43 -1.15 -3.48
C TYR A 7 -13.88 -1.09 -3.01
N ALA A 8 -14.72 -1.95 -3.58
CA ALA A 8 -16.15 -1.97 -3.28
C ALA A 8 -16.47 -2.27 -1.80
N ASP A 9 -15.60 -3.02 -1.11
CA ASP A 9 -15.78 -3.34 0.31
C ASP A 9 -15.37 -2.20 1.25
N GLY A 10 -14.96 -1.05 0.71
CA GLY A 10 -14.50 0.09 1.48
C GLY A 10 -13.01 0.15 1.73
N THR A 11 -12.26 -0.87 1.31
CA THR A 11 -10.80 -0.84 1.44
C THR A 11 -10.21 0.29 0.60
N GLU A 12 -9.49 1.21 1.25
CA GLU A 12 -8.75 2.27 0.58
C GLU A 12 -7.28 1.89 0.52
N VAL A 13 -6.66 2.14 -0.63
CA VAL A 13 -5.24 1.89 -0.84
C VAL A 13 -4.55 3.23 -1.06
N VAL A 14 -3.54 3.49 -0.23
CA VAL A 14 -2.73 4.71 -0.32
C VAL A 14 -1.26 4.31 -0.32
N PHE A 15 -0.41 5.18 -0.85
CA PHE A 15 1.03 4.93 -0.87
C PHE A 15 1.80 6.19 -0.51
N SER A 16 3.00 6.00 0.02
CA SER A 16 3.85 7.09 0.49
C SER A 16 4.68 7.69 -0.63
N HIS A 17 5.26 8.87 -0.36
CA HIS A 17 6.38 9.36 -1.15
C HIS A 17 7.58 8.40 -0.97
N ILE A 18 8.61 8.59 -1.82
CA ILE A 18 9.82 7.79 -1.71
C ILE A 18 10.58 8.23 -0.46
N MET A 19 10.93 7.24 0.35
CA MET A 19 11.72 7.42 1.57
C MET A 19 13.01 6.63 1.44
N LYS A 20 13.94 6.84 2.34
CA LYS A 20 15.16 6.05 2.41
C LYS A 20 15.19 5.25 3.70
N ASN A 21 15.63 4.00 3.60
CA ASN A 21 15.83 3.15 4.78
C ASN A 21 17.26 3.31 5.31
N GLU A 22 17.62 2.49 6.30
CA GLU A 22 18.94 2.54 6.92
C GLU A 22 20.08 2.28 5.94
N ASN A 23 19.83 1.53 4.89
CA ASN A 23 20.82 1.19 3.86
C ASN A 23 20.81 2.17 2.68
N ASP A 24 20.15 3.31 2.84
CA ASP A 24 20.00 4.34 1.79
C ASP A 24 19.26 3.85 0.55
N GLU A 25 18.44 2.80 0.70
CA GLU A 25 17.60 2.28 -0.37
C GLU A 25 16.28 3.06 -0.44
N GLU A 26 15.82 3.33 -1.67
CA GLU A 26 14.54 4.00 -1.89
C GLU A 26 13.39 3.03 -1.61
N ILE A 27 12.56 3.34 -0.62
CA ILE A 27 11.43 2.52 -0.22
C ILE A 27 10.13 3.31 -0.31
N ILE A 28 9.03 2.58 -0.46
CA ILE A 28 7.67 3.12 -0.44
C ILE A 28 6.84 2.23 0.47
N HIS A 29 5.93 2.84 1.24
CA HIS A 29 4.92 2.09 1.98
C HIS A 29 3.61 2.12 1.20
N VAL A 30 2.96 0.97 1.08
CA VAL A 30 1.61 0.86 0.52
C VAL A 30 0.69 0.35 1.60
N HIS A 31 -0.34 1.11 1.91
CA HIS A 31 -1.24 0.85 3.04
C HIS A 31 -2.65 0.55 2.55
N PHE A 32 -3.19 -0.57 3.04
CA PHE A 32 -4.56 -1.00 2.80
C PHE A 32 -5.33 -0.85 4.10
N GLU A 33 -6.49 -0.20 4.04
CA GLU A 33 -7.28 0.06 5.24
C GLU A 33 -8.78 -0.02 4.92
N ARG A 34 -9.52 -0.71 5.77
CA ARG A 34 -10.96 -0.86 5.64
C ARG A 34 -11.65 -0.47 6.95
N PRO A 35 -12.59 0.49 6.95
CA PRO A 35 -13.32 0.81 8.16
C PRO A 35 -14.24 -0.34 8.57
N THR A 36 -14.32 -0.59 9.87
CA THR A 36 -15.22 -1.57 10.47
C THR A 36 -16.04 -0.91 11.57
N ASP A 37 -17.01 -1.63 12.14
CA ASP A 37 -17.85 -1.07 13.22
C ASP A 37 -17.02 -0.69 14.45
N ASN A 38 -15.90 -1.35 14.67
CA ASN A 38 -15.07 -1.17 15.87
C ASN A 38 -13.69 -0.57 15.60
N GLY A 39 -13.45 -0.07 14.40
CA GLY A 39 -12.15 0.49 14.04
C GLY A 39 -11.78 0.22 12.59
N PHE A 40 -10.62 -0.36 12.35
CA PHE A 40 -10.13 -0.59 11.00
C PHE A 40 -9.44 -1.94 10.88
N ASP A 41 -9.59 -2.57 9.69
CA ASP A 41 -8.68 -3.61 9.26
C ASP A 41 -7.55 -2.92 8.48
N SER A 42 -6.30 -3.29 8.75
CA SER A 42 -5.16 -2.63 8.13
C SER A 42 -4.05 -3.62 7.81
N VAL A 43 -3.36 -3.38 6.70
CA VAL A 43 -2.10 -4.05 6.38
C VAL A 43 -1.21 -3.08 5.61
N ARG A 44 0.07 -3.05 5.94
CA ARG A 44 1.04 -2.18 5.28
C ARG A 44 2.20 -2.99 4.73
N PHE A 45 2.51 -2.74 3.46
CA PHE A 45 3.64 -3.36 2.77
C PHE A 45 4.75 -2.35 2.57
N GLU A 46 5.99 -2.85 2.53
CA GLU A 46 7.15 -2.06 2.14
C GLU A 46 7.62 -2.51 0.76
N LEU A 47 7.86 -1.56 -0.14
CA LEU A 47 8.45 -1.82 -1.43
C LEU A 47 9.93 -1.43 -1.42
N PRO A 48 10.82 -2.11 -2.17
CA PRO A 48 10.51 -3.10 -3.18
C PRO A 48 10.39 -4.55 -2.66
N SER A 49 10.67 -4.79 -1.38
CA SER A 49 10.65 -6.15 -0.81
C SER A 49 9.28 -6.81 -0.82
N CYS A 50 8.21 -6.01 -0.78
CA CYS A 50 6.82 -6.44 -0.62
C CYS A 50 6.58 -7.16 0.71
N LYS A 51 7.42 -6.90 1.72
CA LYS A 51 7.21 -7.47 3.05
C LYS A 51 6.12 -6.72 3.79
N ILE A 52 5.43 -7.42 4.67
CA ILE A 52 4.41 -6.83 5.53
C ILE A 52 5.10 -6.16 6.72
N LEU A 53 4.86 -4.85 6.89
CA LEU A 53 5.39 -4.09 8.03
C LEU A 53 4.53 -4.28 9.26
N TYR A 54 3.21 -4.31 9.09
CA TYR A 54 2.27 -4.66 10.14
C TYR A 54 0.93 -5.06 9.54
N LYS A 55 0.15 -5.74 10.36
CA LYS A 55 -1.21 -6.16 10.07
C LYS A 55 -2.03 -5.99 11.34
N ASP A 56 -3.23 -5.43 11.21
CA ASP A 56 -4.15 -5.27 12.33
C ASP A 56 -5.58 -5.50 11.83
N GLY A 57 -6.43 -6.06 12.70
CA GLY A 57 -7.81 -6.35 12.37
C GLY A 57 -8.01 -7.73 11.75
N HIS A 58 -8.96 -7.84 10.81
CA HIS A 58 -9.51 -9.12 10.39
C HIS A 58 -9.38 -9.42 8.88
N TYR A 59 -8.43 -8.81 8.18
CA TYR A 59 -8.17 -9.22 6.80
C TYR A 59 -7.78 -10.70 6.78
N THR A 60 -8.38 -11.46 5.86
CA THR A 60 -8.06 -12.88 5.69
C THR A 60 -6.73 -13.05 4.97
N ASN A 61 -6.17 -14.26 5.06
CA ASN A 61 -4.94 -14.57 4.34
C ASN A 61 -5.12 -14.43 2.83
N GLU A 62 -6.30 -14.82 2.30
CA GLU A 62 -6.63 -14.65 0.88
C GLU A 62 -6.65 -13.18 0.48
N GLU A 63 -7.22 -12.33 1.32
CA GLU A 63 -7.24 -10.88 1.05
C GLU A 63 -5.82 -10.31 1.04
N ILE A 64 -4.99 -10.71 2.01
CA ILE A 64 -3.60 -10.25 2.10
C ILE A 64 -2.79 -10.73 0.90
N ASP A 65 -2.98 -11.97 0.47
CA ASP A 65 -2.31 -12.52 -0.72
C ASP A 65 -2.71 -11.73 -1.98
N LEU A 66 -3.97 -11.36 -2.10
CA LEU A 66 -4.44 -10.54 -3.19
C LEU A 66 -3.77 -9.16 -3.18
N PHE A 67 -3.71 -8.51 -2.00
CA PHE A 67 -3.07 -7.21 -1.85
C PHE A 67 -1.57 -7.29 -2.19
N LYS A 68 -0.90 -8.36 -1.77
CA LYS A 68 0.50 -8.59 -2.11
C LYS A 68 0.70 -8.66 -3.62
N SER A 69 -0.19 -9.37 -4.32
CA SER A 69 -0.17 -9.42 -5.79
C SER A 69 -0.33 -8.04 -6.40
N VAL A 70 -1.21 -7.21 -5.84
CA VAL A 70 -1.43 -5.84 -6.32
C VAL A 70 -0.14 -5.03 -6.20
N VAL A 71 0.54 -5.07 -5.06
CA VAL A 71 1.78 -4.31 -4.87
C VAL A 71 2.92 -4.85 -5.71
N GLU A 72 3.05 -6.16 -5.87
CA GLU A 72 4.08 -6.76 -6.70
C GLU A 72 3.93 -6.36 -8.17
N ARG A 73 2.72 -6.45 -8.69
CA ARG A 73 2.43 -6.09 -10.09
C ARG A 73 2.54 -4.61 -10.34
N GLY A 74 2.16 -3.79 -9.36
CA GLY A 74 2.17 -2.34 -9.49
C GLY A 74 3.49 -1.67 -9.12
N LEU A 75 4.50 -2.44 -8.74
CA LEU A 75 5.73 -1.90 -8.17
C LEU A 75 6.36 -0.78 -9.01
N PRO A 76 6.61 -0.94 -10.32
CA PRO A 76 7.20 0.15 -11.11
C PRO A 76 6.30 1.38 -11.15
N SER A 77 4.99 1.18 -11.20
CA SER A 77 4.02 2.27 -11.24
C SER A 77 3.99 3.05 -9.93
N PHE A 78 4.04 2.37 -8.79
CA PHE A 78 4.08 3.05 -7.50
C PHE A 78 5.31 3.95 -7.38
N TYR A 79 6.48 3.48 -7.82
CA TYR A 79 7.69 4.31 -7.81
C TYR A 79 7.56 5.52 -8.73
N ARG A 80 7.01 5.32 -9.93
CA ARG A 80 6.80 6.42 -10.89
C ARG A 80 5.84 7.47 -10.30
N TRP A 81 4.73 7.03 -9.75
CA TRP A 81 3.74 7.93 -9.14
C TRP A 81 4.31 8.65 -7.92
N ALA A 82 5.05 7.96 -7.09
CA ALA A 82 5.66 8.57 -5.91
C ALA A 82 6.66 9.67 -6.31
N ARG A 83 7.44 9.46 -7.38
CA ARG A 83 8.40 10.47 -7.87
C ARG A 83 7.71 11.73 -8.38
N GLN A 84 6.52 11.60 -8.92
CA GLN A 84 5.79 12.76 -9.47
C GLN A 84 4.80 13.38 -8.47
N GLY A 85 4.76 12.89 -7.23
CA GLY A 85 3.90 13.46 -6.19
C GLY A 85 2.48 12.93 -6.21
N GLY A 86 2.29 11.70 -6.66
CA GLY A 86 1.00 11.02 -6.72
C GLY A 86 0.54 10.73 -8.14
N ILE A 87 -0.60 10.07 -8.26
CA ILE A 87 -1.19 9.77 -9.56
C ILE A 87 -1.78 11.06 -10.14
N LYS A 88 -1.34 11.41 -11.35
CA LYS A 88 -1.84 12.61 -12.02
C LYS A 88 -2.81 12.20 -13.12
N ILE A 89 -3.96 12.87 -13.12
CA ILE A 89 -4.96 12.71 -14.15
C ILE A 89 -4.77 13.84 -15.13
N ALA A 90 -4.54 13.48 -16.39
CA ALA A 90 -4.34 14.47 -17.45
C ALA A 90 -5.67 15.13 -17.82
#